data_fa693d0f393fac8a487e3cfce7bbee6e
#
_entry.id   fa693d0f393fac8a487e3cfce7bbee6e
#
_cell.length_a   1.000
_cell.length_b   1.000
_cell.length_c   1.000
_cell.angle_alpha   90.00
_cell.angle_beta   90.00
_cell.angle_gamma   90.00
#
_symmetry.space_group_name_H-M   'P 1'
#
loop_
_entity.id
_entity.type
_entity.pdbx_description
1 polymer ?
#
loop_
_entity_poly.entity_id
_entity_poly.type
_entity_poly.pdbx_seq_one_letter_code
_entity_poly.pdbx_strand_id
1 'polypeptide(L)'
;HREGPQSYLCAARRRLELWDIADSHVRELERSGKILRSLPIHAPLGGTVIEKMAVAGMRVMPGADLYAIADLSHVWILADIYEYELPVIEIGQTAEITLSYDPAVSMTGRLAFIYPTLDGETRTVRVRFELDNPGGKLKPDMYVNVALTVPLGERLIVPKDAVLESGIRQIIFVRQGGGKLAWRTVKIGARAGDWVEILDGLSEGEEIVTSANFLIDS
;
A
#
# COMPACT_ATOMS: atom_id res chain seq x y z
N HIS A 1 -15.91 40.01 -47.96
CA HIS A 1 -15.18 38.74 -47.97
C HIS A 1 -16.21 37.62 -48.07
N ARG A 2 -16.39 37.02 -49.26
CA ARG A 2 -17.16 35.80 -49.44
C ARG A 2 -16.25 34.65 -48.99
N GLU A 3 -16.44 34.19 -47.77
CA GLU A 3 -15.87 32.91 -47.33
C GLU A 3 -16.48 31.83 -48.24
N GLY A 4 -15.64 31.14 -49.00
CA GLY A 4 -16.08 30.10 -49.92
C GLY A 4 -16.59 28.86 -49.17
N PRO A 5 -17.33 27.97 -49.88
CA PRO A 5 -17.89 26.73 -49.27
C PRO A 5 -16.87 25.89 -48.53
N GLN A 6 -15.59 25.95 -48.88
CA GLN A 6 -14.48 25.27 -48.22
C GLN A 6 -14.21 25.77 -46.78
N SER A 7 -14.44 27.06 -46.51
CA SER A 7 -14.28 27.65 -45.18
C SER A 7 -15.32 27.07 -44.20
N TYR A 8 -16.56 26.89 -44.63
CA TYR A 8 -17.62 26.32 -43.82
C TYR A 8 -17.37 24.82 -43.50
N LEU A 9 -16.86 24.05 -44.48
CA LEU A 9 -16.51 22.66 -44.28
C LEU A 9 -15.36 22.52 -43.27
N CYS A 10 -14.32 23.35 -43.40
CA CYS A 10 -13.21 23.36 -42.44
C CYS A 10 -13.69 23.73 -41.03
N ALA A 11 -14.54 24.72 -40.90
CA ALA A 11 -15.10 25.11 -39.60
C ALA A 11 -16.00 24.02 -38.98
N ALA A 12 -16.81 23.33 -39.77
CA ALA A 12 -17.64 22.23 -39.37
C ALA A 12 -16.79 21.03 -38.90
N ARG A 13 -15.77 20.68 -39.70
CA ARG A 13 -14.81 19.60 -39.31
C ARG A 13 -14.12 19.92 -38.00
N ARG A 14 -13.60 21.14 -37.84
CA ARG A 14 -12.97 21.59 -36.62
C ARG A 14 -13.88 21.48 -35.40
N ARG A 15 -15.18 21.77 -35.56
CA ARG A 15 -16.18 21.62 -34.48
C ARG A 15 -16.38 20.16 -34.10
N LEU A 16 -16.41 19.24 -35.08
CA LEU A 16 -16.53 17.80 -34.81
C LEU A 16 -15.29 17.26 -34.13
N GLU A 17 -14.10 17.71 -34.51
CA GLU A 17 -12.83 17.40 -33.84
C GLU A 17 -12.84 17.87 -32.38
N LEU A 18 -13.35 19.07 -32.08
CA LEU A 18 -13.48 19.60 -30.72
C LEU A 18 -14.50 18.82 -29.85
N TRP A 19 -15.37 18.05 -30.48
CA TRP A 19 -16.31 17.16 -29.82
C TRP A 19 -15.78 15.71 -29.68
N ASP A 20 -14.47 15.52 -29.91
CA ASP A 20 -13.80 14.20 -29.89
C ASP A 20 -14.43 13.16 -30.82
N ILE A 21 -15.05 13.62 -31.92
CA ILE A 21 -15.56 12.70 -32.94
C ILE A 21 -14.37 12.15 -33.73
N ALA A 22 -14.22 10.85 -33.73
CA ALA A 22 -13.12 10.19 -34.40
C ALA A 22 -13.07 10.54 -35.90
N ASP A 23 -11.90 10.84 -36.42
CA ASP A 23 -11.63 11.25 -37.80
C ASP A 23 -12.15 10.23 -38.83
N SER A 24 -12.23 8.94 -38.44
CA SER A 24 -12.83 7.86 -39.23
C SER A 24 -14.33 8.11 -39.53
N HIS A 25 -15.06 8.60 -38.53
CA HIS A 25 -16.49 8.91 -38.68
C HIS A 25 -16.71 10.17 -39.53
N VAL A 26 -15.85 11.18 -39.35
CA VAL A 26 -15.90 12.40 -40.16
C VAL A 26 -15.66 12.05 -41.64
N ARG A 27 -14.63 11.24 -41.94
CA ARG A 27 -14.34 10.78 -43.31
C ARG A 27 -15.45 9.90 -43.89
N GLU A 28 -16.08 9.04 -43.07
CA GLU A 28 -17.20 8.24 -43.54
C GLU A 28 -18.42 9.10 -43.87
N LEU A 29 -18.69 10.13 -43.05
CA LEU A 29 -19.77 11.10 -43.32
C LEU A 29 -19.51 11.86 -44.61
N GLU A 30 -18.27 12.36 -44.83
CA GLU A 30 -17.87 13.05 -46.06
C GLU A 30 -17.99 12.17 -47.32
N ARG A 31 -17.62 10.87 -47.17
CA ARG A 31 -17.68 9.89 -48.26
C ARG A 31 -19.10 9.44 -48.62
N SER A 32 -19.90 9.14 -47.58
CA SER A 32 -21.23 8.56 -47.75
C SER A 32 -22.35 9.60 -47.93
N GLY A 33 -22.14 10.81 -47.40
CA GLY A 33 -23.16 11.85 -47.34
C GLY A 33 -24.39 11.49 -46.48
N LYS A 34 -24.33 10.37 -45.75
CA LYS A 34 -25.43 9.87 -44.91
C LYS A 34 -25.32 10.43 -43.51
N ILE A 35 -26.41 10.98 -42.99
CA ILE A 35 -26.49 11.47 -41.62
C ILE A 35 -26.48 10.27 -40.68
N LEU A 36 -25.50 10.20 -39.79
CA LEU A 36 -25.40 9.20 -38.74
C LEU A 36 -26.36 9.57 -37.58
N ARG A 37 -27.28 8.67 -37.25
CA ARG A 37 -28.20 8.85 -36.09
C ARG A 37 -27.59 8.51 -34.76
N SER A 38 -26.53 7.72 -34.79
CA SER A 38 -25.76 7.30 -33.59
C SER A 38 -24.29 7.28 -33.92
N LEU A 39 -23.47 7.70 -32.99
CA LEU A 39 -22.02 7.67 -33.07
C LEU A 39 -21.50 6.75 -31.98
N PRO A 40 -20.60 5.80 -32.29
CA PRO A 40 -19.91 5.05 -31.28
C PRO A 40 -18.88 5.96 -30.61
N ILE A 41 -18.88 5.97 -29.28
CA ILE A 41 -17.83 6.62 -28.47
C ILE A 41 -16.92 5.50 -27.97
N HIS A 42 -15.66 5.59 -28.34
CA HIS A 42 -14.65 4.59 -27.94
C HIS A 42 -14.01 4.98 -26.62
N ALA A 43 -13.63 3.97 -25.84
CA ALA A 43 -12.83 4.18 -24.65
C ALA A 43 -11.45 4.78 -25.05
N PRO A 44 -10.96 5.81 -24.36
CA PRO A 44 -9.66 6.42 -24.65
C PRO A 44 -8.49 5.53 -24.24
N LEU A 45 -8.73 4.57 -23.33
CA LEU A 45 -7.74 3.66 -22.76
C LEU A 45 -8.24 2.21 -22.84
N GLY A 46 -7.29 1.26 -22.95
CA GLY A 46 -7.57 -0.14 -22.65
C GLY A 46 -7.64 -0.36 -21.13
N GLY A 47 -8.47 -1.29 -20.69
CA GLY A 47 -8.59 -1.60 -19.26
C GLY A 47 -9.86 -2.37 -18.92
N THR A 48 -10.11 -2.50 -17.62
CA THR A 48 -11.32 -3.12 -17.08
C THR A 48 -12.33 -2.06 -16.70
N VAL A 49 -13.59 -2.24 -17.10
CA VAL A 49 -14.68 -1.38 -16.65
C VAL A 49 -14.96 -1.67 -15.18
N ILE A 50 -14.66 -0.72 -14.30
CA ILE A 50 -14.88 -0.84 -12.85
C ILE A 50 -16.25 -0.28 -12.44
N GLU A 51 -16.75 0.74 -13.16
CA GLU A 51 -18.08 1.28 -12.96
C GLU A 51 -18.78 1.52 -14.29
N LYS A 52 -20.09 1.27 -14.31
CA LYS A 52 -20.97 1.53 -15.45
C LYS A 52 -22.16 2.36 -14.99
N MET A 53 -22.15 3.65 -15.32
CA MET A 53 -23.22 4.60 -15.02
C MET A 53 -24.19 4.75 -16.21
N ALA A 54 -23.73 4.39 -17.42
CA ALA A 54 -24.54 4.49 -18.63
C ALA A 54 -25.65 3.42 -18.63
N VAL A 55 -26.90 3.88 -18.79
CA VAL A 55 -28.09 3.06 -18.95
C VAL A 55 -28.73 3.34 -20.30
N ALA A 56 -29.21 2.29 -20.99
CA ALA A 56 -29.88 2.45 -22.27
C ALA A 56 -31.09 3.37 -22.15
N GLY A 57 -31.19 4.36 -23.07
CA GLY A 57 -32.27 5.34 -23.07
C GLY A 57 -32.08 6.55 -22.16
N MET A 58 -31.03 6.58 -21.34
CA MET A 58 -30.74 7.77 -20.53
C MET A 58 -30.28 8.94 -21.41
N ARG A 59 -30.64 10.14 -20.98
CA ARG A 59 -30.11 11.37 -21.59
C ARG A 59 -28.73 11.68 -21.01
N VAL A 60 -27.73 11.80 -21.89
CA VAL A 60 -26.37 12.15 -21.50
C VAL A 60 -26.18 13.66 -21.64
N MET A 61 -25.64 14.29 -20.61
CA MET A 61 -25.29 15.70 -20.62
C MET A 61 -23.77 15.82 -20.78
N PRO A 62 -23.27 16.95 -21.33
CA PRO A 62 -21.84 17.22 -21.37
C PRO A 62 -21.24 17.15 -19.98
N GLY A 63 -20.11 16.41 -19.81
CA GLY A 63 -19.47 16.18 -18.51
C GLY A 63 -20.06 15.05 -17.67
N ALA A 64 -21.04 14.31 -18.18
CA ALA A 64 -21.56 13.14 -17.48
C ALA A 64 -20.59 11.94 -17.58
N ASP A 65 -20.26 11.35 -16.45
CA ASP A 65 -19.48 10.11 -16.40
C ASP A 65 -20.34 8.93 -16.85
N LEU A 66 -19.84 8.16 -17.80
CA LEU A 66 -20.56 7.02 -18.38
C LEU A 66 -19.97 5.68 -17.90
N TYR A 67 -18.65 5.62 -17.82
CA TYR A 67 -17.90 4.44 -17.42
C TYR A 67 -16.64 4.89 -16.69
N ALA A 68 -16.25 4.17 -15.64
CA ALA A 68 -14.92 4.24 -15.09
C ALA A 68 -14.12 3.02 -15.57
N ILE A 69 -12.97 3.27 -16.18
CA ILE A 69 -12.08 2.24 -16.73
C ILE A 69 -10.74 2.38 -16.03
N ALA A 70 -10.22 1.27 -15.50
CA ALA A 70 -8.93 1.22 -14.83
C ALA A 70 -8.04 0.12 -15.42
N ASP A 71 -6.75 0.40 -15.48
CA ASP A 71 -5.74 -0.62 -15.68
C ASP A 71 -5.45 -1.29 -14.33
N LEU A 72 -5.78 -2.57 -14.23
CA LEU A 72 -5.58 -3.37 -13.01
C LEU A 72 -4.32 -4.23 -13.07
N SER A 73 -3.45 -4.04 -14.06
CA SER A 73 -2.18 -4.78 -14.18
C SER A 73 -1.18 -4.42 -13.07
N HIS A 74 -1.28 -3.21 -12.55
CA HIS A 74 -0.53 -2.71 -11.40
C HIS A 74 -1.52 -2.16 -10.39
N VAL A 75 -1.32 -2.51 -9.13
CA VAL A 75 -2.20 -2.05 -8.05
C VAL A 75 -1.42 -1.42 -6.91
N TRP A 76 -2.08 -0.53 -6.22
CA TRP A 76 -1.58 0.08 -5.00
C TRP A 76 -2.27 -0.53 -3.79
N ILE A 77 -1.48 -0.84 -2.79
CA ILE A 77 -1.97 -1.24 -1.48
C ILE A 77 -1.67 -0.12 -0.51
N LEU A 78 -2.71 0.37 0.14
CA LEU A 78 -2.61 1.35 1.20
C LEU A 78 -2.64 0.61 2.53
N ALA A 79 -1.62 0.82 3.34
CA ALA A 79 -1.54 0.28 4.69
C ALA A 79 -1.31 1.43 5.67
N ASP A 80 -1.83 1.28 6.87
CA ASP A 80 -1.65 2.25 7.94
C ASP A 80 -0.65 1.66 8.95
N ILE A 81 0.46 2.38 9.19
CA ILE A 81 1.58 2.00 10.06
C ILE A 81 1.58 2.90 11.28
N TYR A 82 1.80 2.35 12.46
CA TYR A 82 1.85 3.14 13.68
C TYR A 82 3.08 4.07 13.72
N GLU A 83 2.91 5.24 14.34
CA GLU A 83 3.95 6.27 14.47
C GLU A 83 5.27 5.72 15.04
N TYR A 84 5.20 4.79 16.01
CA TYR A 84 6.38 4.20 16.65
C TYR A 84 7.15 3.22 15.76
N GLU A 85 6.56 2.75 14.65
CA GLU A 85 7.19 1.87 13.67
C GLU A 85 7.90 2.64 12.56
N LEU A 86 7.58 3.92 12.35
CA LEU A 86 8.15 4.75 11.29
C LEU A 86 9.69 4.78 11.25
N PRO A 87 10.42 4.80 12.38
CA PRO A 87 11.89 4.88 12.34
C PRO A 87 12.57 3.71 11.63
N VAL A 88 11.88 2.58 11.44
CA VAL A 88 12.43 1.38 10.80
C VAL A 88 11.85 1.13 9.41
N ILE A 89 10.98 2.04 8.93
CA ILE A 89 10.32 1.93 7.64
C ILE A 89 11.02 2.83 6.63
N GLU A 90 11.46 2.24 5.52
CA GLU A 90 12.18 2.96 4.46
C GLU A 90 11.55 2.69 3.09
N ILE A 91 11.50 3.74 2.26
CA ILE A 91 11.06 3.60 0.86
C ILE A 91 11.98 2.62 0.14
N GLY A 92 11.38 1.70 -0.60
CA GLY A 92 12.09 0.65 -1.33
C GLY A 92 12.08 -0.70 -0.63
N GLN A 93 11.72 -0.79 0.63
CA GLN A 93 11.55 -2.06 1.33
C GLN A 93 10.48 -2.91 0.65
N THR A 94 10.67 -4.22 0.70
CA THR A 94 9.72 -5.20 0.18
C THR A 94 8.87 -5.76 1.31
N ALA A 95 7.59 -5.94 1.03
CA ALA A 95 6.64 -6.56 1.95
C ALA A 95 6.01 -7.79 1.30
N GLU A 96 5.73 -8.79 2.10
CA GLU A 96 4.89 -9.91 1.73
C GLU A 96 3.42 -9.52 1.91
N ILE A 97 2.64 -9.73 0.86
CA ILE A 97 1.24 -9.37 0.79
C ILE A 97 0.43 -10.63 0.58
N THR A 98 -0.46 -10.92 1.51
CA THR A 98 -1.33 -12.10 1.45
C THR A 98 -2.80 -11.69 1.41
N LEU A 99 -3.59 -12.47 0.68
CA LEU A 99 -5.02 -12.24 0.61
C LEU A 99 -5.68 -12.66 1.94
N SER A 100 -6.55 -11.83 2.48
CA SER A 100 -7.21 -12.14 3.77
C SER A 100 -8.08 -13.39 3.70
N TYR A 101 -8.65 -13.71 2.53
CA TYR A 101 -9.50 -14.88 2.32
C TYR A 101 -8.72 -16.12 1.84
N ASP A 102 -7.50 -15.97 1.34
CA ASP A 102 -6.62 -17.07 0.90
C ASP A 102 -5.16 -16.76 1.26
N PRO A 103 -4.74 -17.05 2.50
CA PRO A 103 -3.38 -16.77 2.96
C PRO A 103 -2.30 -17.58 2.24
N ALA A 104 -2.67 -18.61 1.47
CA ALA A 104 -1.71 -19.38 0.67
C ALA A 104 -1.23 -18.61 -0.56
N VAL A 105 -1.98 -17.59 -0.98
CA VAL A 105 -1.58 -16.70 -2.08
C VAL A 105 -0.78 -15.54 -1.51
N SER A 106 0.53 -15.60 -1.72
CA SER A 106 1.46 -14.54 -1.34
C SER A 106 1.99 -13.82 -2.57
N MET A 107 2.14 -12.52 -2.46
CA MET A 107 2.70 -11.62 -3.48
C MET A 107 3.70 -10.70 -2.81
N THR A 108 4.66 -10.19 -3.59
CA THR A 108 5.65 -9.23 -3.09
C THR A 108 5.29 -7.84 -3.58
N GLY A 109 5.13 -6.91 -2.67
CA GLY A 109 4.96 -5.50 -2.95
C GLY A 109 6.16 -4.69 -2.49
N ARG A 110 6.40 -3.54 -3.12
CA ARG A 110 7.45 -2.61 -2.76
C ARG A 110 6.87 -1.34 -2.16
N LEU A 111 7.40 -0.91 -1.02
CA LEU A 111 7.05 0.37 -0.41
C LEU A 111 7.52 1.51 -1.32
N ALA A 112 6.58 2.18 -1.96
CA ALA A 112 6.85 3.22 -2.92
C ALA A 112 6.70 4.62 -2.32
N PHE A 113 5.82 4.79 -1.33
CA PHE A 113 5.53 6.11 -0.78
C PHE A 113 5.08 6.05 0.68
N ILE A 114 5.55 7.03 1.46
CA ILE A 114 5.10 7.29 2.84
C ILE A 114 4.40 8.64 2.82
N TYR A 115 3.13 8.67 3.18
CA TYR A 115 2.37 9.92 3.21
C TYR A 115 2.89 10.83 4.33
N PRO A 116 3.02 12.15 4.10
CA PRO A 116 3.58 13.07 5.08
C PRO A 116 2.58 13.49 6.17
N THR A 117 1.41 12.86 6.20
CA THR A 117 0.34 13.18 7.15
C THR A 117 0.12 12.06 8.14
N LEU A 118 0.05 12.41 9.41
CA LEU A 118 -0.34 11.51 10.50
C LEU A 118 -1.85 11.65 10.74
N ASP A 119 -2.53 10.52 10.85
CA ASP A 119 -3.89 10.49 11.36
C ASP A 119 -3.87 10.68 12.88
N GLY A 120 -4.48 11.77 13.36
CA GLY A 120 -4.44 12.14 14.76
C GLY A 120 -5.29 11.25 15.69
N GLU A 121 -6.28 10.54 15.15
CA GLU A 121 -7.17 9.66 15.91
C GLU A 121 -6.53 8.29 16.11
N THR A 122 -6.01 7.71 15.05
CA THR A 122 -5.42 6.36 15.05
C THR A 122 -3.93 6.34 15.35
N ARG A 123 -3.25 7.49 15.28
CA ARG A 123 -1.79 7.62 15.41
C ARG A 123 -1.04 6.78 14.38
N THR A 124 -1.57 6.75 13.16
CA THR A 124 -0.98 6.01 12.04
C THR A 124 -0.57 6.93 10.91
N VAL A 125 0.42 6.49 10.15
CA VAL A 125 0.85 7.09 8.90
C VAL A 125 0.51 6.14 7.77
N ARG A 126 -0.13 6.67 6.74
CA ARG A 126 -0.45 5.86 5.56
C ARG A 126 0.79 5.67 4.71
N VAL A 127 0.96 4.45 4.23
CA VAL A 127 2.01 4.07 3.29
C VAL A 127 1.41 3.40 2.06
N ARG A 128 2.12 3.47 0.93
CA ARG A 128 1.67 2.89 -0.33
C ARG A 128 2.70 1.88 -0.83
N PHE A 129 2.24 0.66 -1.00
CA PHE A 129 2.98 -0.38 -1.71
C PHE A 129 2.50 -0.47 -3.14
N GLU A 130 3.43 -0.72 -4.04
CA GLU A 130 3.16 -0.97 -5.46
C GLU A 130 3.52 -2.41 -5.79
N LEU A 131 2.66 -3.06 -6.55
CA LEU A 131 2.90 -4.42 -7.00
C LEU A 131 2.21 -4.70 -8.33
N ASP A 132 2.78 -5.66 -9.05
CA ASP A 132 2.19 -6.21 -10.25
C ASP A 132 1.03 -7.13 -9.87
N ASN A 133 -0.02 -7.10 -10.68
CA ASN A 133 -1.23 -7.89 -10.47
C ASN A 133 -1.51 -8.84 -11.65
N PRO A 134 -0.65 -9.82 -11.88
CA PRO A 134 -0.82 -10.75 -13.00
C PRO A 134 -2.09 -11.58 -12.82
N GLY A 135 -2.91 -11.56 -13.86
CA GLY A 135 -4.19 -12.29 -13.85
C GLY A 135 -5.31 -11.61 -13.05
N GLY A 136 -5.13 -10.36 -12.60
CA GLY A 136 -6.19 -9.59 -11.95
C GLY A 136 -6.71 -10.19 -10.64
N LYS A 137 -5.84 -10.84 -9.86
CA LYS A 137 -6.20 -11.48 -8.58
C LYS A 137 -6.62 -10.46 -7.53
N LEU A 138 -5.95 -9.32 -7.50
CA LEU A 138 -6.29 -8.19 -6.65
C LEU A 138 -7.32 -7.32 -7.38
N LYS A 139 -8.36 -6.95 -6.67
CA LYS A 139 -9.39 -6.03 -7.15
C LYS A 139 -9.40 -4.80 -6.24
N PRO A 140 -9.85 -3.65 -6.74
CA PRO A 140 -10.08 -2.49 -5.89
C PRO A 140 -10.92 -2.86 -4.65
N ASP A 141 -10.65 -2.21 -3.54
CA ASP A 141 -11.34 -2.37 -2.25
C ASP A 141 -11.20 -3.74 -1.58
N MET A 142 -10.26 -4.59 -2.04
CA MET A 142 -9.93 -5.83 -1.33
C MET A 142 -9.07 -5.56 -0.12
N TYR A 143 -9.36 -6.30 0.99
CA TYR A 143 -8.50 -6.33 2.16
C TYR A 143 -7.38 -7.35 1.98
N VAL A 144 -6.17 -6.94 2.35
CA VAL A 144 -4.96 -7.75 2.31
C VAL A 144 -4.19 -7.59 3.62
N ASN A 145 -3.39 -8.60 3.97
CA ASN A 145 -2.42 -8.49 5.05
C ASN A 145 -1.06 -8.16 4.46
N VAL A 146 -0.38 -7.20 5.07
CA VAL A 146 0.96 -6.76 4.65
C VAL A 146 1.93 -7.10 5.78
N ALA A 147 2.90 -7.94 5.50
CA ALA A 147 3.98 -8.30 6.42
C ALA A 147 5.29 -7.68 5.91
N LEU A 148 5.79 -6.69 6.64
CA LEU A 148 7.06 -6.04 6.36
C LEU A 148 8.14 -6.64 7.25
N THR A 149 9.17 -7.21 6.63
CA THR A 149 10.33 -7.72 7.36
C THR A 149 11.41 -6.64 7.40
N VAL A 150 11.73 -6.19 8.61
CA VAL A 150 12.76 -5.18 8.85
C VAL A 150 14.01 -5.88 9.37
N PRO A 151 15.13 -5.86 8.63
CA PRO A 151 16.40 -6.37 9.15
C PRO A 151 16.97 -5.38 10.18
N LEU A 152 17.03 -5.78 11.44
CA LEU A 152 17.55 -4.92 12.52
C LEU A 152 19.09 -4.98 12.64
N GLY A 153 19.76 -5.77 11.79
CA GLY A 153 21.20 -6.03 11.90
C GLY A 153 21.57 -6.89 13.10
N GLU A 154 22.86 -6.93 13.46
CA GLU A 154 23.33 -7.63 14.65
C GLU A 154 22.93 -6.86 15.91
N ARG A 155 22.23 -7.51 16.80
CA ARG A 155 21.70 -6.92 18.04
C ARG A 155 21.91 -7.89 19.20
N LEU A 156 22.16 -7.34 20.39
CA LEU A 156 22.15 -8.15 21.61
C LEU A 156 20.71 -8.50 21.94
N ILE A 157 20.37 -9.76 21.87
CA ILE A 157 19.01 -10.26 22.15
C ILE A 157 19.03 -11.25 23.28
N VAL A 158 17.94 -11.26 24.04
CA VAL A 158 17.70 -12.25 25.13
C VAL A 158 16.30 -12.85 24.97
N PRO A 159 16.06 -14.07 25.47
CA PRO A 159 14.70 -14.60 25.55
C PRO A 159 13.80 -13.66 26.36
N LYS A 160 12.55 -13.47 25.93
CA LYS A 160 11.58 -12.59 26.62
C LYS A 160 11.41 -12.98 28.11
N ASP A 161 11.49 -14.26 28.40
CA ASP A 161 11.34 -14.80 29.77
C ASP A 161 12.52 -14.44 30.68
N ALA A 162 13.63 -13.97 30.14
CA ALA A 162 14.75 -13.45 30.90
C ALA A 162 14.52 -12.04 31.45
N VAL A 163 13.56 -11.29 30.86
CA VAL A 163 13.27 -9.91 31.24
C VAL A 163 12.07 -9.87 32.16
N LEU A 164 12.28 -9.38 33.39
CA LEU A 164 11.20 -9.10 34.33
C LEU A 164 10.78 -7.65 34.22
N GLU A 165 9.49 -7.43 34.01
CA GLU A 165 8.88 -6.12 34.04
C GLU A 165 8.28 -5.84 35.41
N SER A 166 9.00 -5.05 36.21
CA SER A 166 8.51 -4.61 37.53
C SER A 166 8.08 -3.16 37.46
N GLY A 167 6.81 -2.93 37.09
CA GLY A 167 6.24 -1.61 36.94
C GLY A 167 6.97 -0.76 35.86
N ILE A 168 7.80 0.19 36.29
CA ILE A 168 8.49 1.13 35.38
C ILE A 168 9.89 0.63 34.96
N ARG A 169 10.36 -0.48 35.56
CA ARG A 169 11.73 -0.97 35.35
C ARG A 169 11.73 -2.35 34.72
N GLN A 170 12.62 -2.51 33.74
CA GLN A 170 12.95 -3.83 33.18
C GLN A 170 14.26 -4.29 33.84
N ILE A 171 14.25 -5.50 34.40
CA ILE A 171 15.39 -6.07 35.06
C ILE A 171 15.73 -7.45 34.53
N ILE A 172 16.99 -7.81 34.57
CA ILE A 172 17.54 -9.12 34.22
C ILE A 172 18.41 -9.60 35.40
N PHE A 173 18.35 -10.89 35.71
CA PHE A 173 19.29 -11.50 36.63
C PHE A 173 20.53 -12.01 35.90
N VAL A 174 21.68 -11.50 36.27
CA VAL A 174 22.99 -11.85 35.73
C VAL A 174 23.74 -12.68 36.74
N ARG A 175 24.37 -13.79 36.32
CA ARG A 175 25.19 -14.63 37.15
C ARG A 175 26.54 -13.97 37.39
N GLN A 176 26.86 -13.77 38.64
CA GLN A 176 28.20 -13.33 39.09
C GLN A 176 29.03 -14.51 39.53
N GLY A 177 30.35 -14.33 39.58
CA GLY A 177 31.27 -15.35 40.08
C GLY A 177 30.86 -15.92 41.43
N GLY A 178 31.04 -17.23 41.63
CA GLY A 178 30.68 -17.93 42.89
C GLY A 178 29.19 -18.30 43.00
N GLY A 179 28.43 -18.29 41.89
CA GLY A 179 27.02 -18.73 41.86
C GLY A 179 26.03 -17.70 42.38
N LYS A 180 26.46 -16.49 42.65
CA LYS A 180 25.59 -15.38 43.05
C LYS A 180 24.85 -14.80 41.86
N LEU A 181 23.57 -14.46 42.04
CA LEU A 181 22.77 -13.73 41.08
C LEU A 181 22.66 -12.27 41.53
N ALA A 182 22.81 -11.36 40.56
CA ALA A 182 22.59 -9.93 40.77
C ALA A 182 21.54 -9.45 39.76
N TRP A 183 20.58 -8.71 40.24
CA TRP A 183 19.65 -8.03 39.34
C TRP A 183 20.32 -6.79 38.73
N ARG A 184 19.99 -6.51 37.48
CA ARG A 184 20.46 -5.32 36.76
C ARG A 184 19.32 -4.73 35.96
N THR A 185 19.16 -3.42 36.04
CA THR A 185 18.22 -2.71 35.18
C THR A 185 18.75 -2.68 33.75
N VAL A 186 17.90 -2.99 32.82
CA VAL A 186 18.20 -2.98 31.39
C VAL A 186 17.25 -2.06 30.65
N LYS A 187 17.71 -1.55 29.51
CA LYS A 187 16.88 -0.83 28.57
C LYS A 187 16.59 -1.76 27.39
N ILE A 188 15.33 -2.08 27.18
CA ILE A 188 14.91 -2.95 26.09
C ILE A 188 14.63 -2.12 24.83
N GLY A 189 14.82 -2.75 23.66
CA GLY A 189 14.51 -2.21 22.35
C GLY A 189 13.38 -2.97 21.67
N ALA A 190 13.61 -3.37 20.43
CA ALA A 190 12.65 -4.10 19.62
C ALA A 190 12.34 -5.50 20.20
N ARG A 191 11.13 -5.98 19.94
CA ARG A 191 10.68 -7.33 20.29
C ARG A 191 10.40 -8.11 19.01
N ALA A 192 10.93 -9.30 18.89
CA ALA A 192 10.76 -10.16 17.73
C ALA A 192 10.44 -11.60 18.19
N GLY A 193 9.18 -11.99 18.15
CA GLY A 193 8.72 -13.29 18.62
C GLY A 193 9.01 -13.52 20.11
N ASP A 194 9.87 -14.51 20.39
CA ASP A 194 10.28 -14.85 21.75
C ASP A 194 11.58 -14.16 22.22
N TRP A 195 12.05 -13.18 21.44
CA TRP A 195 13.30 -12.47 21.69
C TRP A 195 13.04 -10.99 21.95
N VAL A 196 13.88 -10.40 22.81
CA VAL A 196 13.86 -8.97 23.15
C VAL A 196 15.27 -8.42 22.97
N GLU A 197 15.38 -7.30 22.26
CA GLU A 197 16.63 -6.55 22.11
C GLU A 197 16.99 -5.85 23.41
N ILE A 198 18.28 -5.88 23.78
CA ILE A 198 18.83 -5.11 24.87
C ILE A 198 19.67 -3.97 24.32
N LEU A 199 19.25 -2.75 24.57
CA LEU A 199 19.93 -1.54 24.16
C LEU A 199 21.03 -1.10 25.12
N ASP A 200 20.84 -1.37 26.42
CA ASP A 200 21.74 -1.00 27.49
C ASP A 200 21.56 -1.86 28.73
N GLY A 201 22.63 -2.00 29.53
CA GLY A 201 22.61 -2.71 30.81
C GLY A 201 23.07 -4.17 30.76
N LEU A 202 23.37 -4.74 29.58
CA LEU A 202 23.90 -6.10 29.44
C LEU A 202 25.00 -6.11 28.37
N SER A 203 25.99 -6.99 28.53
CA SER A 203 27.07 -7.20 27.56
C SER A 203 27.04 -8.61 26.98
N GLU A 204 27.57 -8.75 25.77
CA GLU A 204 27.71 -10.05 25.12
C GLU A 204 28.59 -10.98 25.97
N GLY A 205 28.20 -12.25 26.10
CA GLY A 205 28.90 -13.25 26.86
C GLY A 205 28.55 -13.31 28.35
N GLU A 206 27.71 -12.42 28.86
CA GLU A 206 27.23 -12.52 30.26
C GLU A 206 26.21 -13.64 30.39
N GLU A 207 26.33 -14.44 31.47
CA GLU A 207 25.36 -15.49 31.78
C GLU A 207 24.13 -14.90 32.50
N ILE A 208 22.96 -15.13 31.90
CA ILE A 208 21.68 -14.63 32.43
C ILE A 208 20.74 -15.78 32.82
N VAL A 209 19.81 -15.50 33.71
CA VAL A 209 18.74 -16.43 34.07
C VAL A 209 17.60 -16.30 33.09
N THR A 210 17.27 -17.37 32.37
CA THR A 210 16.23 -17.39 31.33
C THR A 210 14.92 -18.05 31.76
N SER A 211 14.89 -18.68 32.93
CA SER A 211 13.71 -19.37 33.43
C SER A 211 13.63 -19.26 34.96
N ALA A 212 12.43 -19.46 35.51
CA ALA A 212 12.16 -19.42 36.96
C ALA A 212 12.40 -18.03 37.61
N ASN A 213 12.37 -16.94 36.86
CA ASN A 213 12.53 -15.60 37.40
C ASN A 213 11.51 -15.25 38.50
N PHE A 214 10.31 -15.82 38.44
CA PHE A 214 9.28 -15.66 39.48
C PHE A 214 9.68 -16.21 40.83
N LEU A 215 10.50 -17.27 40.85
CA LEU A 215 10.99 -17.89 42.11
C LEU A 215 12.13 -17.12 42.75
N ILE A 216 12.75 -16.19 42.03
CA ILE A 216 13.90 -15.40 42.49
C ILE A 216 13.42 -14.06 43.08
N ASP A 217 12.28 -13.55 42.64
CA ASP A 217 11.69 -12.28 43.07
C ASP A 217 10.76 -12.44 44.33
N SER A 218 10.61 -13.65 44.86
CA SER A 218 9.84 -13.98 46.06
C SER A 218 10.79 -14.29 47.21
#